data_8da3af086ab752517d80ac275f4de014
#
_entry.id   8da3af086ab752517d80ac275f4de014
#
_cell.length_a   1.000
_cell.length_b   1.000
_cell.length_c   1.000
_cell.angle_alpha   90.00
_cell.angle_beta   90.00
_cell.angle_gamma   90.00
#
_symmetry.space_group_name_H-M   'P 1'
#
loop_
_entity.id
_entity.type
_entity.pdbx_description
1 polymer ?
#
loop_
_entity_poly.entity_id
_entity_poly.type
_entity_poly.pdbx_seq_one_letter_code
_entity_poly.pdbx_strand_id
1 'polypeptide(L)' 'IAVETVLAALILLVTAVLTTVTGPPN' A
#
# COMPACT_ATOMS: atom_id res chain seq x y z
N ILE A 1 6.08 -16.44 -11.02
CA ILE A 1 5.72 -15.30 -10.17
C ILE A 1 6.84 -14.27 -10.16
N ALA A 2 6.50 -13.04 -10.43
CA ALA A 2 7.45 -11.94 -10.41
C ALA A 2 7.50 -11.36 -9.00
N VAL A 3 8.63 -11.56 -8.33
CA VAL A 3 8.82 -11.03 -6.97
C VAL A 3 8.66 -9.52 -6.95
N GLU A 4 9.12 -8.86 -8.00
CA GLU A 4 9.00 -7.42 -8.13
C GLU A 4 7.54 -6.97 -8.09
N THR A 5 6.70 -7.67 -8.82
CA THR A 5 5.27 -7.35 -8.84
C THR A 5 4.62 -7.59 -7.48
N VAL A 6 5.01 -8.66 -6.81
CA VAL A 6 4.48 -8.97 -5.48
C VAL A 6 4.87 -7.90 -4.49
N LEU A 7 6.12 -7.47 -4.53
CA LEU A 7 6.61 -6.42 -3.63
C LEU A 7 5.87 -5.10 -3.87
N ALA A 8 5.65 -4.76 -5.14
CA ALA A 8 4.93 -3.54 -5.48
C ALA A 8 3.50 -3.59 -4.95
N ALA A 9 2.84 -4.73 -5.08
CA ALA A 9 1.49 -4.90 -4.59
C ALA A 9 1.42 -4.75 -3.07
N LEU A 10 2.40 -5.31 -2.36
CA LEU A 10 2.46 -5.19 -0.92
C LEU A 10 2.63 -3.74 -0.47
N ILE A 11 3.50 -3.02 -1.15
CA ILE A 11 3.73 -1.61 -0.82
C ILE A 11 2.44 -0.81 -1.02
N LEU A 12 1.75 -1.04 -2.12
CA LEU A 12 0.49 -0.35 -2.38
C LEU A 12 -0.55 -0.68 -1.32
N LEU A 13 -0.65 -1.94 -0.95
CA LEU A 13 -1.61 -2.37 0.05
C LEU A 13 -1.35 -1.72 1.41
N VAL A 14 -0.11 -1.76 1.86
CA VAL A 14 0.28 -1.17 3.14
C VAL A 14 0.02 0.33 3.13
N THR A 15 0.37 1.00 2.04
CA THR A 15 0.16 2.44 1.91
C THR A 15 -1.33 2.78 1.96
N ALA A 16 -2.16 2.00 1.27
CA ALA A 16 -3.60 2.21 1.26
C ALA A 16 -4.21 2.05 2.65
N VAL A 17 -3.80 0.99 3.36
CA VAL A 17 -4.30 0.73 4.71
C VAL A 17 -3.87 1.86 5.65
N LEU A 18 -2.61 2.26 5.58
CA LEU A 18 -2.09 3.31 6.44
C LEU A 18 -2.83 4.63 6.19
N THR A 19 -3.05 4.97 4.93
CA THR A 19 -3.76 6.19 4.57
C THR A 19 -5.20 6.15 5.07
N THR A 20 -5.84 4.98 4.98
CA THR A 20 -7.21 4.83 5.44
C THR A 20 -7.31 5.01 6.95
N VAL A 21 -6.34 4.46 7.70
CA VAL A 21 -6.36 4.54 9.16
C VAL A 21 -6.09 5.96 9.65
N THR A 22 -5.08 6.61 9.08
CA THR A 22 -4.74 7.97 9.50
C THR A 22 -5.65 9.03 8.88
N GLY A 23 -6.26 8.69 7.74
CA GLY A 23 -7.13 9.62 7.02
C GLY A 23 -6.33 10.69 6.28
N PRO A 24 -6.85 11.15 5.14
CA PRO A 24 -6.19 12.22 4.42
C PRO A 24 -6.39 13.55 5.15
N PRO A 25 -5.37 14.42 5.12
CA PRO A 25 -5.49 15.76 5.70
C PRO A 25 -6.41 16.58 4.81
N ASN A 26 -7.51 16.97 5.33
CA ASN A 26 -8.42 17.73 4.51
C ASN A 26 -9.25 18.67 5.37
#